data_8a7b89ae50788163fa7b6341b69bb831
#
_entry.id   8a7b89ae50788163fa7b6341b69bb831
#
_cell.length_a   1.000
_cell.length_b   1.000
_cell.length_c   1.000
_cell.angle_alpha   90.00
_cell.angle_beta   90.00
_cell.angle_gamma   90.00
#
_symmetry.space_group_name_H-M   'P 1'
#
loop_
_entity.id
_entity.type
_entity.pdbx_description
1 polymer ?
#
loop_
_entity_poly.entity_id
_entity_poly.type
_entity_poly.pdbx_seq_one_letter_code
_entity_poly.pdbx_strand_id
1 'polypeptide(L)'
;MGSTSAIESTLRRLRKEGVIRLLARGLYDYPVKHPMLGTVAPSADAIARALVGRDAIRLQPSGAYAANVLGLSEQVPSRIVFLTDGPSRKVKLGKQEIILKRTVPPNLAAAGRKSGTLIQALRYLGEDQVDDKVRAILLRQITDNDRPALRRDLRHAPAWIADVLRPLADQVPNP
;
A
#
# COMPACT_ATOMS: atom_id res chain seq x y z
N MET A 1 26.89 -8.63 -20.17
CA MET A 1 25.73 -7.70 -20.03
C MET A 1 25.04 -7.61 -21.38
N GLY A 2 23.76 -8.01 -21.47
CA GLY A 2 22.99 -7.88 -22.72
C GLY A 2 22.81 -6.40 -23.07
N SER A 3 22.94 -6.05 -24.34
CA SER A 3 22.70 -4.68 -24.80
C SER A 3 21.23 -4.31 -24.55
N THR A 4 20.93 -3.04 -24.31
CA THR A 4 19.56 -2.52 -24.13
C THR A 4 18.64 -3.00 -25.27
N SER A 5 19.15 -3.05 -26.49
CA SER A 5 18.47 -3.55 -27.69
C SER A 5 18.08 -5.04 -27.59
N ALA A 6 18.95 -5.90 -27.04
CA ALA A 6 18.65 -7.32 -26.85
C ALA A 6 17.55 -7.54 -25.79
N ILE A 7 17.57 -6.74 -24.72
CA ILE A 7 16.52 -6.77 -23.70
C ILE A 7 15.17 -6.35 -24.29
N GLU A 8 15.15 -5.24 -25.03
CA GLU A 8 13.92 -4.73 -25.68
C GLU A 8 13.33 -5.73 -26.68
N SER A 9 14.18 -6.37 -27.50
CA SER A 9 13.72 -7.37 -28.46
C SER A 9 13.14 -8.60 -27.76
N THR A 10 13.76 -9.05 -26.66
CA THR A 10 13.27 -10.17 -25.84
C THR A 10 11.93 -9.84 -25.19
N LEU A 11 11.78 -8.66 -24.58
CA LEU A 11 10.50 -8.23 -23.99
C LEU A 11 9.38 -8.12 -25.05
N ARG A 12 9.71 -7.64 -26.25
CA ARG A 12 8.76 -7.56 -27.36
C ARG A 12 8.30 -8.96 -27.79
N ARG A 13 9.23 -9.93 -27.89
CA ARG A 13 8.91 -11.33 -28.21
C ARG A 13 8.02 -11.95 -27.16
N LEU A 14 8.39 -11.88 -25.88
CA LEU A 14 7.62 -12.44 -24.77
C LEU A 14 6.20 -11.84 -24.68
N ARG A 15 6.06 -10.55 -24.99
CA ARG A 15 4.75 -9.90 -25.08
C ARG A 15 3.93 -10.45 -26.26
N LYS A 16 4.55 -10.67 -27.43
CA LYS A 16 3.86 -11.26 -28.60
C LYS A 16 3.41 -12.69 -28.33
N GLU A 17 4.20 -13.45 -27.60
CA GLU A 17 3.89 -14.82 -27.17
C GLU A 17 2.86 -14.87 -26.01
N GLY A 18 2.45 -13.73 -25.46
CA GLY A 18 1.50 -13.67 -24.35
C GLY A 18 2.07 -14.10 -23.00
N VAL A 19 3.40 -14.30 -22.90
CA VAL A 19 4.09 -14.68 -21.67
C VAL A 19 4.08 -13.54 -20.67
N ILE A 20 4.23 -12.31 -21.15
CA ILE A 20 4.14 -11.08 -20.36
C ILE A 20 3.17 -10.10 -20.99
N ARG A 21 2.59 -9.21 -20.19
CA ARG A 21 1.80 -8.07 -20.69
C ARG A 21 2.40 -6.74 -20.24
N LEU A 22 2.32 -5.74 -21.09
CA LEU A 22 2.74 -4.39 -20.79
C LEU A 22 1.62 -3.70 -20.01
N LEU A 23 1.86 -3.30 -18.77
CA LEU A 23 0.93 -2.53 -17.96
C LEU A 23 1.08 -1.02 -18.19
N ALA A 24 2.33 -0.55 -18.26
CA ALA A 24 2.70 0.83 -18.58
C ALA A 24 4.14 0.83 -19.09
N ARG A 25 4.62 2.00 -19.57
CA ARG A 25 6.00 2.13 -20.09
C ARG A 25 7.04 1.62 -19.08
N GLY A 26 7.75 0.56 -19.45
CA GLY A 26 8.77 -0.08 -18.62
C GLY A 26 8.24 -0.94 -17.46
N LEU A 27 6.93 -1.12 -17.37
CA LEU A 27 6.28 -1.94 -16.37
C LEU A 27 5.59 -3.14 -17.04
N TYR A 28 6.09 -4.32 -16.78
CA TYR A 28 5.57 -5.57 -17.30
C TYR A 28 5.02 -6.43 -16.17
N ASP A 29 4.03 -7.23 -16.49
CA ASP A 29 3.39 -8.19 -15.60
C ASP A 29 3.47 -9.58 -16.19
N TYR A 30 3.68 -10.58 -15.34
CA TYR A 30 3.53 -11.98 -15.69
C TYR A 30 2.10 -12.41 -15.34
N PRO A 31 1.23 -12.65 -16.35
CA PRO A 31 -0.19 -12.91 -16.09
C PRO A 31 -0.39 -14.16 -15.25
N VAL A 32 -0.99 -14.02 -14.08
CA VAL A 32 -1.43 -15.15 -13.26
C VAL A 32 -2.84 -15.52 -13.67
N LYS A 33 -3.04 -16.77 -14.13
CA LYS A 33 -4.37 -17.30 -14.47
C LYS A 33 -4.99 -17.92 -13.23
N HIS A 34 -6.13 -17.39 -12.81
CA HIS A 34 -6.94 -17.98 -11.76
C HIS A 34 -8.05 -18.86 -12.41
N PRO A 35 -8.31 -20.10 -11.94
CA PRO A 35 -9.27 -21.01 -12.57
C PRO A 35 -10.65 -20.43 -12.76
N MET A 36 -11.15 -19.63 -11.81
CA MET A 36 -12.50 -19.04 -11.84
C MET A 36 -12.53 -17.58 -12.29
N LEU A 37 -11.44 -16.80 -12.09
CA LEU A 37 -11.41 -15.36 -12.35
C LEU A 37 -10.68 -14.98 -13.64
N GLY A 38 -10.13 -15.97 -14.35
CA GLY A 38 -9.32 -15.70 -15.55
C GLY A 38 -7.97 -15.05 -15.20
N THR A 39 -7.53 -14.12 -16.02
CA THR A 39 -6.25 -13.43 -15.79
C THR A 39 -6.40 -12.35 -14.72
N VAL A 40 -5.75 -12.54 -13.60
CA VAL A 40 -5.78 -11.60 -12.46
C VAL A 40 -4.81 -10.44 -12.72
N ALA A 41 -5.23 -9.23 -12.37
CA ALA A 41 -4.35 -8.06 -12.37
C ALA A 41 -3.46 -8.07 -11.11
N PRO A 42 -2.20 -7.59 -11.20
CA PRO A 42 -1.36 -7.45 -10.03
C PRO A 42 -1.96 -6.42 -9.06
N SER A 43 -1.72 -6.62 -7.76
CA SER A 43 -2.18 -5.67 -6.74
C SER A 43 -1.46 -4.33 -6.86
N ALA A 44 -2.09 -3.27 -6.35
CA ALA A 44 -1.49 -1.94 -6.32
C ALA A 44 -0.15 -1.92 -5.56
N ASP A 45 -0.03 -2.72 -4.50
CA ASP A 45 1.21 -2.89 -3.74
C ASP A 45 2.31 -3.55 -4.58
N ALA A 46 1.99 -4.59 -5.35
CA ALA A 46 2.96 -5.23 -6.24
C ALA A 46 3.46 -4.26 -7.31
N ILE A 47 2.56 -3.48 -7.88
CA ILE A 47 2.91 -2.45 -8.87
C ILE A 47 3.77 -1.34 -8.24
N ALA A 48 3.39 -0.84 -7.06
CA ALA A 48 4.16 0.17 -6.36
C ALA A 48 5.59 -0.31 -6.05
N ARG A 49 5.76 -1.55 -5.59
CA ARG A 49 7.08 -2.18 -5.36
C ARG A 49 7.88 -2.30 -6.65
N ALA A 50 7.27 -2.71 -7.75
CA ALA A 50 7.93 -2.79 -9.04
C ALA A 50 8.40 -1.41 -9.54
N LEU A 51 7.64 -0.36 -9.27
CA LEU A 51 7.96 1.01 -9.65
C LEU A 51 9.16 1.59 -8.89
N VAL A 52 9.38 1.22 -7.62
CA VAL A 52 10.55 1.65 -6.85
C VAL A 52 11.80 0.84 -7.19
N GLY A 53 11.65 -0.32 -7.81
CA GLY A 53 12.77 -1.17 -8.20
C GLY A 53 13.33 -1.99 -7.02
N ARG A 54 14.65 -2.31 -7.10
CA ARG A 54 15.35 -3.14 -6.10
C ARG A 54 15.93 -2.36 -4.93
N ASP A 55 15.88 -1.04 -4.99
CA ASP A 55 16.38 -0.19 -3.91
C ASP A 55 15.49 -0.36 -2.67
N ALA A 56 16.11 -0.29 -1.51
CA ALA A 56 15.43 -0.42 -0.22
C ALA A 56 14.59 0.83 0.12
N ILE A 57 13.75 1.24 -0.83
CA ILE A 57 12.88 2.40 -0.69
C ILE A 57 11.66 2.01 0.12
N ARG A 58 11.33 2.84 1.11
CA ARG A 58 10.14 2.66 1.94
C ARG A 58 8.89 3.05 1.16
N LEU A 59 7.85 2.23 1.30
CA LEU A 59 6.52 2.46 0.76
C LEU A 59 5.49 2.41 1.89
N GLN A 60 4.60 3.38 1.91
CA GLN A 60 3.51 3.45 2.88
C GLN A 60 2.19 3.76 2.15
N PRO A 61 1.20 2.85 2.16
CA PRO A 61 -0.16 3.16 1.71
C PRO A 61 -0.70 4.41 2.41
N SER A 62 -1.37 5.30 1.70
CA SER A 62 -1.82 6.58 2.24
C SER A 62 -3.21 6.97 1.72
N GLY A 63 -3.85 7.89 2.40
CA GLY A 63 -5.14 8.46 2.00
C GLY A 63 -6.25 7.42 1.91
N ALA A 64 -7.14 7.59 0.93
CA ALA A 64 -8.27 6.71 0.68
C ALA A 64 -7.86 5.23 0.50
N TYR A 65 -6.69 4.97 -0.06
CA TYR A 65 -6.21 3.60 -0.23
C TYR A 65 -5.87 2.92 1.10
N ALA A 66 -5.25 3.64 2.04
CA ALA A 66 -4.99 3.11 3.37
C ALA A 66 -6.30 2.79 4.11
N ALA A 67 -7.32 3.65 3.99
CA ALA A 67 -8.64 3.40 4.57
C ALA A 67 -9.34 2.19 3.92
N ASN A 68 -9.26 2.06 2.60
CA ASN A 68 -9.83 0.93 1.86
C ASN A 68 -9.17 -0.41 2.24
N VAL A 69 -7.84 -0.46 2.33
CA VAL A 69 -7.09 -1.67 2.73
C VAL A 69 -7.48 -2.16 4.13
N LEU A 70 -7.83 -1.24 5.02
CA LEU A 70 -8.28 -1.58 6.38
C LEU A 70 -9.80 -1.84 6.48
N GLY A 71 -10.54 -1.75 5.36
CA GLY A 71 -11.99 -1.93 5.36
C GLY A 71 -12.76 -0.76 6.01
N LEU A 72 -12.12 0.39 6.19
CA LEU A 72 -12.74 1.63 6.69
C LEU A 72 -13.50 2.38 5.58
N SER A 73 -13.29 2.00 4.33
CA SER A 73 -14.02 2.51 3.16
C SER A 73 -14.24 1.36 2.19
N GLU A 74 -15.48 1.22 1.71
CA GLU A 74 -15.85 0.25 0.69
C GLU A 74 -15.47 0.72 -0.72
N GLN A 75 -15.20 2.02 -0.88
CA GLN A 75 -14.85 2.59 -2.16
C GLN A 75 -13.40 2.26 -2.53
N VAL A 76 -13.23 1.58 -3.67
CA VAL A 76 -11.91 1.41 -4.28
C VAL A 76 -11.50 2.73 -4.92
N PRO A 77 -10.46 3.39 -4.42
CA PRO A 77 -10.08 4.71 -4.94
C PRO A 77 -9.54 4.59 -6.38
N SER A 78 -9.93 5.53 -7.24
CA SER A 78 -9.34 5.66 -8.58
C SER A 78 -7.87 6.13 -8.54
N ARG A 79 -7.49 6.83 -7.47
CA ARG A 79 -6.12 7.25 -7.19
C ARG A 79 -5.59 6.52 -5.96
N ILE A 80 -4.58 5.71 -6.18
CA ILE A 80 -3.91 4.91 -5.14
C ILE A 80 -2.58 5.58 -4.82
N VAL A 81 -2.45 6.13 -3.62
CA VAL A 81 -1.27 6.89 -3.22
C VAL A 81 -0.41 6.08 -2.24
N PHE A 82 0.86 5.99 -2.55
CA PHE A 82 1.90 5.51 -1.64
C PHE A 82 2.87 6.65 -1.33
N LEU A 83 3.15 6.85 -0.06
CA LEU A 83 4.26 7.70 0.38
C LEU A 83 5.57 6.93 0.25
N THR A 84 6.64 7.64 -0.16
CA THR A 84 7.96 7.05 -0.37
C THR A 84 9.08 8.05 -0.06
N ASP A 85 10.25 7.56 0.30
CA ASP A 85 11.51 8.34 0.36
C ASP A 85 12.22 8.42 -1.01
N GLY A 86 11.79 7.60 -1.96
CA GLY A 86 12.27 7.63 -3.33
C GLY A 86 11.66 8.74 -4.20
N PRO A 87 11.96 8.74 -5.51
CA PRO A 87 11.43 9.73 -6.43
C PRO A 87 9.91 9.58 -6.60
N SER A 88 9.22 10.71 -6.76
CA SER A 88 7.81 10.70 -7.12
C SER A 88 7.60 10.10 -8.50
N ARG A 89 6.63 9.20 -8.62
CA ARG A 89 6.26 8.54 -9.88
C ARG A 89 4.75 8.43 -9.99
N LYS A 90 4.26 8.32 -11.21
CA LYS A 90 2.84 8.19 -11.50
C LYS A 90 2.66 7.23 -12.67
N VAL A 91 1.75 6.28 -12.48
CA VAL A 91 1.41 5.29 -13.52
C VAL A 91 -0.09 5.17 -13.61
N LYS A 92 -0.62 5.26 -14.83
CA LYS A 92 -2.03 5.07 -15.12
C LYS A 92 -2.27 3.65 -15.64
N LEU A 93 -3.19 2.93 -15.03
CA LEU A 93 -3.56 1.56 -15.34
C LEU A 93 -5.07 1.47 -15.53
N GLY A 94 -5.51 1.63 -16.77
CA GLY A 94 -6.94 1.71 -17.08
C GLY A 94 -7.60 2.90 -16.37
N LYS A 95 -8.57 2.61 -15.49
CA LYS A 95 -9.29 3.62 -14.70
C LYS A 95 -8.58 4.00 -13.39
N GLN A 96 -7.56 3.26 -12.99
CA GLN A 96 -6.80 3.52 -11.77
C GLN A 96 -5.49 4.24 -12.06
N GLU A 97 -5.03 5.02 -11.10
CA GLU A 97 -3.77 5.72 -11.12
C GLU A 97 -3.00 5.42 -9.84
N ILE A 98 -1.78 4.89 -9.98
CA ILE A 98 -0.88 4.64 -8.86
C ILE A 98 0.13 5.77 -8.80
N ILE A 99 0.22 6.40 -7.63
CA ILE A 99 1.05 7.56 -7.38
C ILE A 99 2.02 7.24 -6.25
N LEU A 100 3.31 7.27 -6.54
CA LEU A 100 4.36 7.32 -5.54
C LEU A 100 4.64 8.78 -5.23
N LYS A 101 4.36 9.21 -4.01
CA LYS A 101 4.55 10.59 -3.55
C LYS A 101 5.72 10.65 -2.58
N ARG A 102 6.77 11.37 -2.97
CA ARG A 102 7.90 11.60 -2.06
C ARG A 102 7.44 12.36 -0.82
N THR A 103 7.95 11.92 0.33
CA THR A 103 7.63 12.52 1.63
C THR A 103 8.86 12.56 2.54
N VAL A 104 8.71 13.24 3.67
CA VAL A 104 9.76 13.36 4.68
C VAL A 104 9.86 12.11 5.56
N PRO A 105 11.03 11.78 6.12
CA PRO A 105 11.26 10.56 6.91
C PRO A 105 10.27 10.31 8.06
N PRO A 106 9.79 11.31 8.82
CA PRO A 106 8.82 11.09 9.89
C PRO A 106 7.52 10.42 9.42
N ASN A 107 7.05 10.73 8.20
CA ASN A 107 5.85 10.12 7.63
C ASN A 107 6.03 8.65 7.22
N LEU A 108 7.26 8.19 7.18
CA LEU A 108 7.65 6.82 6.83
C LEU A 108 8.23 6.04 8.02
N ALA A 109 8.15 6.60 9.23
CA ALA A 109 8.70 5.97 10.42
C ALA A 109 8.08 4.59 10.70
N ALA A 110 6.81 4.40 10.35
CA ALA A 110 6.07 3.15 10.47
C ALA A 110 5.84 2.44 9.12
N ALA A 111 6.56 2.82 8.06
CA ALA A 111 6.36 2.23 6.72
C ALA A 111 6.64 0.73 6.72
N GLY A 112 5.84 0.00 5.94
CA GLY A 112 5.90 -1.45 5.85
C GLY A 112 5.27 -2.21 7.02
N ARG A 113 4.77 -1.50 8.04
CA ARG A 113 4.05 -2.06 9.18
C ARG A 113 2.57 -1.66 9.15
N LYS A 114 1.73 -2.49 9.75
CA LYS A 114 0.28 -2.22 9.86
C LYS A 114 0.01 -0.91 10.61
N SER A 115 0.80 -0.59 11.63
CA SER A 115 0.74 0.68 12.37
C SER A 115 0.82 1.90 11.45
N GLY A 116 1.70 1.88 10.45
CA GLY A 116 1.79 2.95 9.46
C GLY A 116 0.51 3.10 8.65
N THR A 117 -0.09 1.99 8.22
CA THR A 117 -1.34 2.01 7.45
C THR A 117 -2.51 2.52 8.31
N LEU A 118 -2.59 2.10 9.59
CA LEU A 118 -3.58 2.60 10.56
C LEU A 118 -3.48 4.12 10.75
N ILE A 119 -2.26 4.63 10.97
CA ILE A 119 -2.02 6.07 11.12
C ILE A 119 -2.43 6.84 9.87
N GLN A 120 -2.08 6.36 8.67
CA GLN A 120 -2.41 7.04 7.42
C GLN A 120 -3.90 6.99 7.10
N ALA A 121 -4.58 5.91 7.43
CA ALA A 121 -6.02 5.78 7.25
C ALA A 121 -6.78 6.74 8.18
N LEU A 122 -6.41 6.82 9.47
CA LEU A 122 -7.01 7.75 10.41
C LEU A 122 -6.75 9.21 10.03
N ARG A 123 -5.54 9.55 9.56
CA ARG A 123 -5.27 10.89 9.01
C ARG A 123 -6.19 11.27 7.85
N TYR A 124 -6.56 10.30 7.04
CA TYR A 124 -7.45 10.52 5.91
C TYR A 124 -8.91 10.68 6.36
N LEU A 125 -9.35 9.85 7.30
CA LEU A 125 -10.72 9.91 7.84
C LEU A 125 -10.98 11.21 8.59
N GLY A 126 -10.03 11.67 9.41
CA GLY A 126 -10.22 12.75 10.36
C GLY A 126 -10.82 12.28 11.68
N GLU A 127 -10.58 13.07 12.73
CA GLU A 127 -10.97 12.74 14.10
C GLU A 127 -12.50 12.59 14.25
N ASP A 128 -13.25 13.49 13.63
CA ASP A 128 -14.71 13.55 13.69
C ASP A 128 -15.41 12.32 13.06
N GLN A 129 -14.70 11.55 12.27
CA GLN A 129 -15.24 10.34 11.61
C GLN A 129 -14.92 9.05 12.38
N VAL A 130 -14.25 9.13 13.53
CA VAL A 130 -13.86 7.97 14.32
C VAL A 130 -14.97 7.61 15.33
N ASP A 131 -16.00 6.97 14.83
CA ASP A 131 -17.10 6.41 15.60
C ASP A 131 -16.81 4.98 16.15
N ASP A 132 -17.76 4.39 16.85
CA ASP A 132 -17.63 3.04 17.38
C ASP A 132 -17.53 1.97 16.30
N LYS A 133 -18.13 2.18 15.12
CA LYS A 133 -18.02 1.29 13.98
C LYS A 133 -16.58 1.27 13.44
N VAL A 134 -15.98 2.44 13.28
CA VAL A 134 -14.57 2.58 12.88
C VAL A 134 -13.66 1.91 13.91
N ARG A 135 -13.88 2.14 15.22
CA ARG A 135 -13.11 1.51 16.30
C ARG A 135 -13.19 -0.02 16.25
N ALA A 136 -14.39 -0.56 16.02
CA ALA A 136 -14.62 -2.00 15.90
C ALA A 136 -13.87 -2.61 14.68
N ILE A 137 -13.85 -1.90 13.55
CA ILE A 137 -13.09 -2.33 12.37
C ILE A 137 -11.58 -2.31 12.66
N LEU A 138 -11.07 -1.22 13.25
CA LEU A 138 -9.66 -1.11 13.64
C LEU A 138 -9.23 -2.24 14.57
N LEU A 139 -10.05 -2.57 15.57
CA LEU A 139 -9.78 -3.65 16.51
C LEU A 139 -9.61 -5.01 15.79
N ARG A 140 -10.48 -5.32 14.82
CA ARG A 140 -10.37 -6.56 14.03
C ARG A 140 -9.12 -6.62 13.16
N GLN A 141 -8.58 -5.47 12.78
CA GLN A 141 -7.38 -5.38 11.97
C GLN A 141 -6.08 -5.58 12.76
N ILE A 142 -6.12 -5.38 14.08
CA ILE A 142 -4.92 -5.43 14.94
C ILE A 142 -4.81 -6.84 15.54
N THR A 143 -3.77 -7.55 15.15
CA THR A 143 -3.42 -8.85 15.76
C THR A 143 -2.46 -8.63 16.94
N ASP A 144 -2.28 -9.66 17.78
CA ASP A 144 -1.33 -9.61 18.91
C ASP A 144 0.10 -9.37 18.45
N ASN A 145 0.47 -9.89 17.27
CA ASN A 145 1.78 -9.66 16.67
C ASN A 145 1.98 -8.20 16.22
N ASP A 146 0.90 -7.46 15.94
CA ASP A 146 0.97 -6.06 15.53
C ASP A 146 1.16 -5.11 16.72
N ARG A 147 0.69 -5.49 17.93
CA ARG A 147 0.62 -4.62 19.12
C ARG A 147 1.96 -4.03 19.57
N PRO A 148 3.07 -4.80 19.65
CA PRO A 148 4.36 -4.22 20.07
C PRO A 148 4.86 -3.16 19.08
N ALA A 149 4.68 -3.38 17.78
CA ALA A 149 5.04 -2.41 16.77
C ALA A 149 4.13 -1.18 16.83
N LEU A 150 2.82 -1.39 17.03
CA LEU A 150 1.85 -0.31 17.15
C LEU A 150 2.19 0.61 18.34
N ARG A 151 2.40 0.07 19.55
CA ARG A 151 2.81 0.85 20.74
C ARG A 151 4.03 1.73 20.46
N ARG A 152 5.06 1.15 19.86
CA ARG A 152 6.29 1.86 19.52
C ARG A 152 6.04 2.99 18.52
N ASP A 153 5.19 2.75 17.53
CA ASP A 153 4.99 3.65 16.40
C ASP A 153 4.01 4.79 16.71
N LEU A 154 3.21 4.71 17.80
CA LEU A 154 2.30 5.78 18.25
C LEU A 154 3.02 7.12 18.48
N ARG A 155 4.31 7.10 18.85
CA ARG A 155 5.12 8.32 19.00
C ARG A 155 5.26 9.14 17.70
N HIS A 156 4.99 8.52 16.53
CA HIS A 156 5.05 9.16 15.22
C HIS A 156 3.66 9.60 14.72
N ALA A 157 2.62 9.31 15.49
CA ALA A 157 1.25 9.69 15.17
C ALA A 157 0.90 11.06 15.75
N PRO A 158 -0.04 11.82 15.16
CA PRO A 158 -0.71 12.92 15.84
C PRO A 158 -1.32 12.45 17.17
N ALA A 159 -1.41 13.36 18.16
CA ALA A 159 -1.88 13.03 19.51
C ALA A 159 -3.25 12.32 19.48
N TRP A 160 -4.23 12.88 18.78
CA TRP A 160 -5.57 12.29 18.67
C TRP A 160 -5.58 10.88 18.08
N ILE A 161 -4.71 10.60 17.08
CA ILE A 161 -4.57 9.24 16.52
C ILE A 161 -3.95 8.29 17.53
N ALA A 162 -2.94 8.75 18.27
CA ALA A 162 -2.34 7.97 19.34
C ALA A 162 -3.38 7.64 20.42
N ASP A 163 -4.26 8.57 20.76
CA ASP A 163 -5.33 8.37 21.76
C ASP A 163 -6.39 7.37 21.29
N VAL A 164 -6.70 7.36 19.99
CA VAL A 164 -7.60 6.34 19.38
C VAL A 164 -6.95 4.96 19.37
N LEU A 165 -5.67 4.85 19.02
CA LEU A 165 -5.00 3.56 18.80
C LEU A 165 -4.40 2.95 20.08
N ARG A 166 -4.08 3.75 21.12
CA ARG A 166 -3.47 3.28 22.36
C ARG A 166 -4.30 2.23 23.08
N PRO A 167 -5.61 2.44 23.33
CA PRO A 167 -6.43 1.41 23.96
C PRO A 167 -6.46 0.10 23.16
N LEU A 168 -6.43 0.19 21.82
CA LEU A 168 -6.41 -0.99 20.95
C LEU A 168 -5.06 -1.72 20.99
N ALA A 169 -3.96 -0.98 21.16
CA ALA A 169 -2.63 -1.55 21.29
C ALA A 169 -2.43 -2.24 22.65
N ASP A 170 -3.10 -1.77 23.69
CA ASP A 170 -2.92 -2.22 25.07
C ASP A 170 -3.92 -3.33 25.49
N GLN A 171 -4.90 -3.65 24.66
CA GLN A 171 -5.78 -4.78 24.94
C GLN A 171 -4.96 -6.06 25.11
N VAL A 172 -5.16 -6.75 26.22
CA VAL A 172 -4.62 -8.08 26.45
C VAL A 172 -5.46 -9.06 25.60
N PRO A 173 -4.84 -10.06 24.96
CA PRO A 173 -5.61 -11.11 24.29
C PRO A 173 -6.57 -11.72 25.30
N ASN A 174 -7.86 -11.83 24.91
CA ASN A 174 -8.79 -12.61 25.70
C ASN A 174 -8.35 -14.07 25.61
N PRO A 175 -8.17 -14.78 26.74
CA PRO A 175 -7.66 -16.14 26.75
C PRO A 175 -8.56 -17.10 25.98
#